data_358da8857446f212f80d414ef8440eee
#
_entry.id   358da8857446f212f80d414ef8440eee
#
_cell.length_a   1.000
_cell.length_b   1.000
_cell.length_c   1.000
_cell.angle_alpha   90.00
_cell.angle_beta   90.00
_cell.angle_gamma   90.00
#
_symmetry.space_group_name_H-M   'P 1'
#
loop_
_entity.id
_entity.type
_entity.pdbx_description
1 polymer ?
#
loop_
_entity_poly.entity_id
_entity_poly.type
_entity_poly.pdbx_seq_one_letter_code
_entity_poly.pdbx_strand_id
1 'polypeptide(L)'
;MSTSTIEEPQGGLPRNYLRATLLLLIGEAPAHGYDLLEQVSQLGLGKVDPGGLYRALRVMERDGLVSSSWEHSSAGPARRTYELLPDGTEWLHAWAGALRESHRYLSIYLGRYDRIIERHSTDTVAPPSAAPAAATDP
;
A
#
# COMPACT_ATOMS: atom_id res chain seq x y z
N MET A 1 31.68 13.53 16.95
CA MET A 1 30.93 13.17 16.33
C MET A 1 29.73 13.19 16.78
N SER A 2 29.08 13.83 16.52
CA SER A 2 27.93 13.92 16.99
C SER A 2 27.07 13.10 16.50
N THR A 3 26.59 12.37 17.06
CA THR A 3 25.71 11.61 16.54
C THR A 3 24.43 12.13 16.69
N SER A 4 23.77 12.33 15.73
CA SER A 4 22.40 12.70 15.79
C SER A 4 21.64 11.55 16.36
N THR A 5 20.90 11.79 17.37
CA THR A 5 20.02 10.78 17.91
C THR A 5 18.67 10.81 17.23
N ILE A 6 18.48 11.69 16.26
CA ILE A 6 17.22 11.79 15.56
C ILE A 6 17.30 10.97 14.28
N GLU A 7 16.47 9.98 14.18
CA GLU A 7 16.39 9.19 12.97
C GLU A 7 15.55 9.93 11.95
N GLU A 8 15.97 9.87 10.69
CA GLU A 8 15.18 10.47 9.65
C GLU A 8 13.92 9.67 9.42
N PRO A 9 12.78 10.34 9.28
CA PRO A 9 11.55 9.63 9.03
C PRO A 9 11.57 8.90 7.71
N GLN A 10 11.01 7.72 7.69
CA GLN A 10 10.92 6.95 6.47
C GLN A 10 9.52 6.43 6.28
N GLY A 11 9.01 6.62 5.09
CA GLY A 11 7.76 6.00 4.73
C GLY A 11 8.01 4.56 4.33
N GLY A 12 6.96 3.82 4.20
CA GLY A 12 7.07 2.45 3.77
C GLY A 12 5.80 1.68 3.98
N LEU A 13 5.81 0.49 3.45
CA LEU A 13 4.68 -0.42 3.55
C LEU A 13 4.85 -1.34 4.76
N PRO A 14 3.75 -1.87 5.29
CA PRO A 14 3.84 -2.80 6.41
C PRO A 14 4.67 -4.04 6.05
N ARG A 15 5.20 -4.67 7.09
CA ARG A 15 5.91 -5.92 6.92
C ARG A 15 4.99 -6.95 6.28
N ASN A 16 5.53 -7.76 5.38
CA ASN A 16 4.76 -8.79 4.67
C ASN A 16 3.67 -8.24 3.75
N TYR A 17 3.79 -7.00 3.34
CA TYR A 17 2.76 -6.40 2.49
C TYR A 17 2.66 -7.09 1.14
N LEU A 18 3.74 -7.71 0.67
CA LEU A 18 3.69 -8.49 -0.56
C LEU A 18 2.66 -9.62 -0.45
N ARG A 19 2.60 -10.31 0.68
CA ARG A 19 1.61 -11.37 0.88
C ARG A 19 0.20 -10.81 0.88
N ALA A 20 -0.01 -9.67 1.53
CA ALA A 20 -1.31 -9.01 1.52
C ALA A 20 -1.74 -8.66 0.10
N THR A 21 -0.81 -8.15 -0.70
CA THR A 21 -1.08 -7.79 -2.08
C THR A 21 -1.40 -9.02 -2.92
N LEU A 22 -0.67 -10.11 -2.73
CA LEU A 22 -0.94 -11.34 -3.46
C LEU A 22 -2.31 -11.92 -3.10
N LEU A 23 -2.67 -11.89 -1.84
CA LEU A 23 -4.01 -12.33 -1.43
C LEU A 23 -5.09 -11.50 -2.11
N LEU A 24 -4.89 -10.20 -2.18
CA LEU A 24 -5.85 -9.31 -2.83
C LEU A 24 -6.00 -9.65 -4.30
N LEU A 25 -4.88 -9.75 -5.01
CA LEU A 25 -4.91 -10.01 -6.45
C LEU A 25 -5.52 -11.38 -6.78
N ILE A 26 -5.14 -12.40 -6.03
CA ILE A 26 -5.69 -13.73 -6.24
C ILE A 26 -7.16 -13.76 -5.85
N GLY A 27 -7.54 -12.98 -4.85
CA GLY A 27 -8.94 -12.87 -4.45
C GLY A 27 -9.81 -12.17 -5.49
N GLU A 28 -9.23 -11.29 -6.30
CA GLU A 28 -9.97 -10.63 -7.38
C GLU A 28 -10.29 -11.61 -8.51
N ALA A 29 -9.36 -12.47 -8.84
CA ALA A 29 -9.53 -13.48 -9.88
C ALA A 29 -8.37 -14.48 -9.82
N PRO A 30 -8.60 -15.73 -10.19
CA PRO A 30 -7.49 -16.67 -10.31
C PRO A 30 -6.43 -16.11 -11.26
N ALA A 31 -5.16 -16.30 -10.91
CA ALA A 31 -4.10 -15.63 -11.62
C ALA A 31 -2.89 -16.53 -11.79
N HIS A 32 -2.16 -16.30 -12.87
CA HIS A 32 -0.89 -16.97 -13.11
C HIS A 32 0.23 -16.23 -12.37
N GLY A 33 1.25 -16.98 -11.93
CA GLY A 33 2.37 -16.35 -11.23
C GLY A 33 3.02 -15.23 -12.00
N TYR A 34 3.15 -15.39 -13.32
CA TYR A 34 3.75 -14.35 -14.15
C TYR A 34 2.91 -13.07 -14.15
N ASP A 35 1.59 -13.21 -14.24
CA ASP A 35 0.70 -12.07 -14.23
C ASP A 35 0.72 -11.37 -12.85
N LEU A 36 0.85 -12.16 -11.80
CA LEU A 36 0.93 -11.59 -10.44
C LEU A 36 2.18 -10.72 -10.30
N LEU A 37 3.30 -11.16 -10.87
CA LEU A 37 4.52 -10.37 -10.81
C LEU A 37 4.33 -9.00 -11.45
N GLU A 38 3.68 -8.97 -12.60
CA GLU A 38 3.42 -7.72 -13.28
C GLU A 38 2.42 -6.85 -12.52
N GLN A 39 1.34 -7.46 -12.02
CA GLN A 39 0.30 -6.73 -11.30
C GLN A 39 0.81 -6.15 -9.98
N VAL A 40 1.66 -6.87 -9.29
CA VAL A 40 2.24 -6.37 -8.03
C VAL A 40 3.03 -5.10 -8.27
N SER A 41 3.80 -5.05 -9.35
CA SER A 41 4.57 -3.84 -9.64
C SER A 41 3.66 -2.66 -9.97
N GLN A 42 2.49 -2.91 -10.53
CA GLN A 42 1.53 -1.85 -10.84
C GLN A 42 0.83 -1.30 -9.59
N LEU A 43 0.84 -2.04 -8.50
CA LEU A 43 0.19 -1.59 -7.26
C LEU A 43 1.12 -0.79 -6.35
N GLY A 44 2.24 -0.33 -6.88
CA GLY A 44 3.09 0.57 -6.13
C GLY A 44 4.20 -0.09 -5.32
N LEU A 45 4.33 -1.41 -5.37
CA LEU A 45 5.42 -2.08 -4.69
C LEU A 45 6.75 -1.93 -5.43
N GLY A 46 6.72 -1.35 -6.62
CA GLY A 46 7.92 -1.17 -7.40
C GLY A 46 8.40 -2.50 -7.97
N LYS A 47 9.71 -2.60 -8.14
CA LYS A 47 10.26 -3.80 -8.70
C LYS A 47 10.30 -4.88 -7.64
N VAL A 48 9.60 -5.95 -7.87
CA VAL A 48 9.59 -7.07 -6.96
C VAL A 48 10.47 -8.17 -7.53
N ASP A 49 11.31 -8.74 -6.69
CA ASP A 49 12.16 -9.83 -7.10
C ASP A 49 11.31 -11.06 -7.42
N PRO A 50 11.43 -11.61 -8.64
CA PRO A 50 10.61 -12.77 -8.99
C PRO A 50 10.82 -13.95 -8.05
N GLY A 51 12.04 -14.21 -7.62
CA GLY A 51 12.29 -15.28 -6.67
C GLY A 51 11.57 -15.09 -5.36
N GLY A 52 11.55 -13.86 -4.86
CA GLY A 52 10.82 -13.53 -3.64
C GLY A 52 9.33 -13.72 -3.77
N LEU A 53 8.79 -13.34 -4.94
CA LEU A 53 7.35 -13.51 -5.18
C LEU A 53 6.98 -14.98 -5.23
N TYR A 54 7.75 -15.80 -5.95
CA TYR A 54 7.44 -17.22 -6.04
C TYR A 54 7.63 -17.93 -4.71
N ARG A 55 8.61 -17.49 -3.90
CA ARG A 55 8.76 -18.04 -2.55
C ARG A 55 7.54 -17.69 -1.69
N ALA A 56 7.05 -16.47 -1.80
CA ALA A 56 5.85 -16.07 -1.06
C ALA A 56 4.65 -16.93 -1.46
N LEU A 57 4.46 -17.17 -2.75
CA LEU A 57 3.37 -18.00 -3.23
C LEU A 57 3.49 -19.42 -2.70
N ARG A 58 4.69 -19.99 -2.68
CA ARG A 58 4.89 -21.32 -2.13
C ARG A 58 4.57 -21.40 -0.65
N VAL A 59 4.97 -20.39 0.11
CA VAL A 59 4.67 -20.35 1.53
C VAL A 59 3.15 -20.22 1.75
N MET A 60 2.48 -19.39 0.97
CA MET A 60 1.05 -19.21 1.08
C MET A 60 0.30 -20.49 0.72
N GLU A 61 0.79 -21.22 -0.26
CA GLU A 61 0.19 -22.50 -0.62
C GLU A 61 0.43 -23.54 0.46
N ARG A 62 1.65 -23.59 1.00
CA ARG A 62 1.97 -24.53 2.10
C ARG A 62 1.11 -24.24 3.32
N ASP A 63 0.84 -22.97 3.60
CA ASP A 63 0.05 -22.58 4.75
C ASP A 63 -1.47 -22.69 4.51
N GLY A 64 -1.87 -23.13 3.33
CA GLY A 64 -3.28 -23.37 3.06
C GLY A 64 -4.08 -22.12 2.70
N LEU A 65 -3.43 -21.05 2.31
CA LEU A 65 -4.12 -19.82 1.95
C LEU A 65 -4.53 -19.78 0.49
N VAL A 66 -3.75 -20.41 -0.36
CA VAL A 66 -4.03 -20.50 -1.79
C VAL A 66 -3.77 -21.92 -2.26
N SER A 67 -4.38 -22.28 -3.38
CA SER A 67 -4.08 -23.54 -4.06
C SER A 67 -3.59 -23.22 -5.46
N SER A 68 -2.83 -24.13 -6.05
CA SER A 68 -2.37 -23.95 -7.41
C SER A 68 -2.69 -25.18 -8.23
N SER A 69 -2.89 -24.97 -9.51
CA SER A 69 -3.12 -26.03 -10.45
C SER A 69 -2.41 -25.68 -11.76
N TRP A 70 -2.06 -26.70 -12.51
CA TRP A 70 -1.45 -26.50 -13.82
C TRP A 70 -2.55 -26.38 -14.86
N GLU A 71 -2.45 -25.33 -15.67
CA GLU A 71 -3.38 -25.13 -16.74
C GLU A 71 -2.66 -25.45 -18.03
N HIS A 72 -3.19 -26.40 -18.77
CA HIS A 72 -2.60 -26.79 -20.04
C HIS A 72 -3.14 -25.91 -21.15
N SER A 73 -2.24 -25.34 -21.92
CA SER A 73 -2.62 -24.56 -23.07
C SER A 73 -2.21 -25.31 -24.31
N SER A 74 -3.11 -25.39 -25.29
CA SER A 74 -2.77 -26.03 -26.55
C SER A 74 -1.75 -25.22 -27.34
N ALA A 75 -1.52 -23.98 -26.97
CA ALA A 75 -0.66 -23.09 -27.73
C ALA A 75 0.57 -22.63 -26.96
N GLY A 76 0.96 -23.32 -25.93
CA GLY A 76 2.13 -22.89 -25.18
C GLY A 76 2.42 -23.76 -23.97
N PRO A 77 3.41 -23.41 -23.16
CA PRO A 77 3.74 -24.19 -21.98
C PRO A 77 2.62 -24.10 -20.94
N ALA A 78 2.52 -25.14 -20.14
CA ALA A 78 1.55 -25.16 -19.04
C ALA A 78 1.86 -24.02 -18.08
N ARG A 79 0.82 -23.42 -17.51
CA ARG A 79 0.93 -22.33 -16.57
C ARG A 79 0.33 -22.73 -15.24
N ARG A 80 0.93 -22.22 -14.16
CA ARG A 80 0.40 -22.50 -12.84
C ARG A 80 -0.54 -21.39 -12.45
N THR A 81 -1.77 -21.76 -12.12
CA THR A 81 -2.82 -20.82 -11.74
C THR A 81 -3.07 -20.93 -10.25
N TYR A 82 -3.18 -19.80 -9.58
CA TYR A 82 -3.41 -19.71 -8.15
C TYR A 82 -4.83 -19.25 -7.86
N GLU A 83 -5.45 -19.87 -6.87
CA GLU A 83 -6.79 -19.52 -6.42
C GLU A 83 -6.80 -19.38 -4.90
N LEU A 84 -7.68 -18.52 -4.40
CA LEU A 84 -7.78 -18.28 -2.97
C LEU A 84 -8.57 -19.40 -2.31
N LEU A 85 -8.05 -19.89 -1.21
CA LEU A 85 -8.76 -20.85 -0.37
C LEU A 85 -9.53 -20.12 0.74
N PRO A 86 -10.47 -20.78 1.42
CA PRO A 86 -11.22 -20.10 2.48
C PRO A 86 -10.36 -19.46 3.55
N ASP A 87 -9.28 -20.11 3.97
CA ASP A 87 -8.37 -19.52 4.95
C ASP A 87 -7.67 -18.29 4.37
N GLY A 88 -7.40 -18.30 3.08
CA GLY A 88 -6.84 -17.14 2.41
C GLY A 88 -7.79 -15.96 2.44
N THR A 89 -9.09 -16.22 2.27
CA THR A 89 -10.10 -15.17 2.37
C THR A 89 -10.15 -14.58 3.77
N GLU A 90 -10.03 -15.42 4.80
CA GLU A 90 -9.99 -14.91 6.16
C GLU A 90 -8.78 -14.01 6.40
N TRP A 91 -7.62 -14.41 5.90
CA TRP A 91 -6.42 -13.59 6.01
C TRP A 91 -6.54 -12.30 5.22
N LEU A 92 -7.21 -12.35 4.06
CA LEU A 92 -7.48 -11.16 3.28
C LEU A 92 -8.31 -10.16 4.09
N HIS A 93 -9.36 -10.63 4.77
CA HIS A 93 -10.17 -9.78 5.62
C HIS A 93 -9.36 -9.20 6.78
N ALA A 94 -8.52 -10.02 7.40
CA ALA A 94 -7.68 -9.56 8.50
C ALA A 94 -6.71 -8.47 8.06
N TRP A 95 -6.10 -8.66 6.89
CA TRP A 95 -5.20 -7.64 6.34
C TRP A 95 -5.95 -6.34 6.04
N ALA A 96 -7.14 -6.44 5.44
CA ALA A 96 -7.92 -5.24 5.13
C ALA A 96 -8.26 -4.47 6.41
N GLY A 97 -8.62 -5.19 7.48
CA GLY A 97 -8.92 -4.55 8.76
C GLY A 97 -7.71 -3.86 9.36
N ALA A 98 -6.56 -4.53 9.33
CA ALA A 98 -5.34 -3.94 9.86
C ALA A 98 -4.91 -2.72 9.05
N LEU A 99 -5.05 -2.79 7.73
CA LEU A 99 -4.68 -1.67 6.87
C LEU A 99 -5.62 -0.48 7.06
N ARG A 100 -6.92 -0.73 7.25
CA ARG A 100 -7.86 0.34 7.54
C ARG A 100 -7.54 1.04 8.84
N GLU A 101 -7.15 0.27 9.86
CA GLU A 101 -6.78 0.84 11.13
C GLU A 101 -5.53 1.72 11.00
N SER A 102 -4.51 1.22 10.30
CA SER A 102 -3.30 2.01 10.03
C SER A 102 -3.63 3.27 9.25
N HIS A 103 -4.47 3.14 8.25
CA HIS A 103 -4.90 4.28 7.44
C HIS A 103 -5.60 5.34 8.29
N ARG A 104 -6.43 4.91 9.24
CA ARG A 104 -7.12 5.83 10.13
C ARG A 104 -6.14 6.62 11.00
N TYR A 105 -5.17 5.93 11.59
CA TYR A 105 -4.17 6.63 12.41
C TYR A 105 -3.36 7.61 11.58
N LEU A 106 -2.93 7.20 10.40
CA LEU A 106 -2.15 8.07 9.52
C LEU A 106 -2.96 9.29 9.09
N SER A 107 -4.24 9.08 8.78
CA SER A 107 -5.11 10.17 8.38
C SER A 107 -5.32 11.19 9.49
N ILE A 108 -5.46 10.72 10.73
CA ILE A 108 -5.60 11.61 11.89
C ILE A 108 -4.33 12.46 12.06
N TYR A 109 -3.17 11.82 11.98
CA TYR A 109 -1.91 12.54 12.13
C TYR A 109 -1.78 13.61 11.04
N LEU A 110 -1.97 13.22 9.81
CA LEU A 110 -1.79 14.14 8.69
C LEU A 110 -2.82 15.28 8.72
N GLY A 111 -4.04 14.99 9.14
CA GLY A 111 -5.05 16.02 9.29
C GLY A 111 -4.67 17.07 10.32
N ARG A 112 -4.08 16.63 11.42
CA ARG A 112 -3.61 17.55 12.46
C ARG A 112 -2.40 18.36 11.99
N TYR A 113 -1.51 17.70 11.27
CA TYR A 113 -0.37 18.38 10.67
C TYR A 113 -0.83 19.47 9.70
N ASP A 114 -1.78 19.12 8.82
CA ASP A 114 -2.27 20.08 7.83
C ASP A 114 -2.84 21.33 8.51
N ARG A 115 -3.52 21.15 9.64
CA ARG A 115 -4.06 22.31 10.38
C ARG A 115 -2.97 23.21 10.95
N ILE A 116 -1.86 22.63 11.37
CA ILE A 116 -0.72 23.40 11.85
C ILE A 116 -0.16 24.26 10.71
N ILE A 117 0.01 23.65 9.55
CA ILE A 117 0.56 24.36 8.40
C ILE A 117 -0.38 25.45 7.93
N GLU A 118 -1.68 25.19 7.92
CA GLU A 118 -2.66 26.22 7.55
C GLU A 118 -2.60 27.42 8.48
N ARG A 119 -2.48 27.17 9.80
CA ARG A 119 -2.34 28.27 10.75
C ARG A 119 -1.08 29.08 10.52
N HIS A 120 0.03 28.41 10.30
CA HIS A 120 1.29 29.09 10.07
C HIS A 120 1.27 29.90 8.77
N SER A 121 0.61 29.38 7.76
CA SER A 121 0.48 30.10 6.50
C SER A 121 -0.38 31.36 6.69
N THR A 122 -1.43 31.26 7.45
CA THR A 122 -2.29 32.40 7.70
C THR A 122 -1.57 33.46 8.51
N ASP A 123 -0.74 33.03 9.46
CA ASP A 123 0.01 33.99 10.27
C ASP A 123 1.12 34.64 9.46
N THR A 124 1.72 33.90 8.55
CA THR A 124 2.79 34.46 7.78
C THR A 124 2.28 35.38 6.70
N VAL A 125 1.15 35.12 6.20
CA VAL A 125 0.59 35.95 5.19
C VAL A 125 0.05 37.11 5.91
N ALA A 126 0.81 38.08 5.99
CA ALA A 126 0.39 39.20 6.63
C ALA A 126 -0.85 39.65 6.03
N PRO A 127 -1.66 40.07 6.79
CA PRO A 127 -2.88 40.48 6.36
C PRO A 127 -2.64 41.63 5.60
N PRO A 128 -3.13 41.64 4.67
CA PRO A 128 -3.03 42.69 3.82
C PRO A 128 -3.41 43.83 4.51
N SER A 129 -3.01 44.05 5.09
CA SER A 129 -3.27 45.02 5.62
C SER A 129 -4.10 45.78 5.23
N ALA A 130 -4.34 45.61 5.12
CA ALA A 130 -4.95 46.20 4.84
C ALA A 130 -5.36 47.25 4.57
N ALA A 131 -5.26 47.37 4.48
CA ALA A 131 -5.55 48.11 4.30
C ALA A 131 -6.24 48.98 4.03
N PRO A 132 -6.40 49.32 3.90
CA PRO A 132 -6.89 50.08 3.72
C PRO A 132 -7.62 50.83 3.32
N ALA A 133 -7.86 50.67 3.29
CA ALA A 133 -8.45 51.09 2.96
C ALA A 133 -9.00 52.14 2.90
N ALA A 134 -8.92 52.30 2.96
CA ALA A 134 -9.35 52.96 2.95
C ALA A 134 -9.88 53.98 2.54
N ALA A 135 -9.88 54.13 2.39
CA ALA A 135 -10.26 54.79 2.10
C ALA A 135 -11.01 55.70 1.90
N THR A 136 -11.28 56.02 1.89
CA THR A 136 -11.83 56.58 1.74
C THR A 136 -12.43 57.63 1.61
N ASP A 137 -12.78 57.96 1.56
CA ASP A 137 -13.37 58.69 1.44
C ASP A 137 -13.77 59.67 1.34
N PRO A 138 -14.06 60.16 1.18
CA PRO A 138 -14.52 61.00 1.15
C PRO A 138 -15.19 61.53 1.11
#